data_40783e7a8869779a1026b48ea63be360
#
_entry.id   40783e7a8869779a1026b48ea63be360
#
_cell.length_a   1.000
_cell.length_b   1.000
_cell.length_c   1.000
_cell.angle_alpha   90.00
_cell.angle_beta   90.00
_cell.angle_gamma   90.00
#
_symmetry.space_group_name_H-M   'P 1'
#
loop_
_entity.id
_entity.type
_entity.pdbx_description
1 polymer ?
#
loop_
_entity_poly.entity_id
_entity_poly.type
_entity_poly.pdbx_seq_one_letter_code
_entity_poly.pdbx_strand_id
1 'polypeptide(L)'
;MGNGIGDYSEEIFEKIRHINEYGQEFWYARELQEVLNYTQWRRFKETIDRAKEACKTSGNEIEDHFADAGKMINLAKGAVREVEDYMLTRYACYLIVMNGDSRKKVIALGQTYFAVKTRQQELIDDYDQLSENQKRLAIRNEMKEHNKLLAEAAKNAGVITPSDYAIFQNRGYQGLYGGLGAKEIHARKGLKKSQQILDHMGSTELAANLFRATQTDEKLRRDRIEGKDEAGEVHFQVGQKVRQTIAELGGTMPEDLPTPQKSIKQIEREEEKRIEKRD
;
A
#
# COMPACT_ATOMS: atom_id res chain seq x y z
N MET A 1 -15.36 -7.88 3.84
CA MET A 1 -15.10 -9.30 3.60
C MET A 1 -14.15 -9.41 2.40
N GLY A 2 -12.84 -9.38 2.60
CA GLY A 2 -11.84 -9.35 1.52
C GLY A 2 -10.45 -9.89 1.86
N ASN A 3 -10.20 -10.35 3.09
CA ASN A 3 -8.85 -10.73 3.54
C ASN A 3 -8.53 -12.24 3.49
N GLY A 4 -9.41 -13.11 2.96
CA GLY A 4 -9.21 -14.56 3.09
C GLY A 4 -8.54 -15.27 1.90
N ILE A 5 -8.33 -14.63 0.77
CA ILE A 5 -7.93 -15.31 -0.47
C ILE A 5 -6.44 -15.12 -0.78
N GLY A 6 -5.90 -13.92 -0.57
CA GLY A 6 -4.47 -13.62 -0.76
C GLY A 6 -3.58 -14.30 0.28
N ASP A 7 -3.97 -14.26 1.53
CA ASP A 7 -3.19 -14.80 2.65
C ASP A 7 -3.00 -16.32 2.56
N TYR A 8 -4.03 -17.07 2.11
CA TYR A 8 -3.97 -18.53 2.06
C TYR A 8 -3.01 -19.06 0.98
N SER A 9 -2.95 -18.44 -0.20
CA SER A 9 -2.05 -18.87 -1.27
C SER A 9 -0.61 -18.45 -1.04
N GLU A 10 -0.39 -17.26 -0.48
CA GLU A 10 0.94 -16.76 -0.11
C GLU A 10 1.55 -17.57 1.03
N GLU A 11 0.77 -17.87 2.06
CA GLU A 11 1.22 -18.67 3.21
C GLU A 11 1.64 -20.09 2.82
N ILE A 12 0.93 -20.74 1.89
CA ILE A 12 1.27 -22.09 1.41
C ILE A 12 2.55 -22.06 0.56
N PHE A 13 2.70 -21.05 -0.31
CA PHE A 13 3.87 -20.88 -1.16
C PHE A 13 5.13 -20.59 -0.32
N GLU A 14 5.04 -19.74 0.68
CA GLU A 14 6.17 -19.44 1.57
C GLU A 14 6.57 -20.64 2.46
N LYS A 15 5.66 -21.55 2.79
CA LYS A 15 5.96 -22.75 3.57
C LYS A 15 6.91 -23.75 2.89
N ILE A 16 6.95 -23.77 1.57
CA ILE A 16 7.83 -24.64 0.78
C ILE A 16 9.09 -23.90 0.26
N ARG A 17 9.36 -22.71 0.80
CA ARG A 17 10.57 -21.95 0.50
C ARG A 17 11.78 -22.57 1.19
N HIS A 18 12.88 -22.69 0.44
CA HIS A 18 14.19 -23.04 0.95
C HIS A 18 15.15 -21.85 0.86
N ILE A 19 16.23 -21.91 1.63
CA ILE A 19 17.33 -20.92 1.57
C ILE A 19 18.65 -21.72 1.41
N ASN A 20 19.45 -21.36 0.42
CA ASN A 20 20.75 -21.99 0.18
C ASN A 20 21.82 -21.42 1.13
N GLU A 21 23.04 -21.97 1.05
CA GLU A 21 24.18 -21.54 1.88
C GLU A 21 24.62 -20.08 1.64
N TYR A 22 24.21 -19.47 0.54
CA TYR A 22 24.47 -18.06 0.20
C TYR A 22 23.33 -17.12 0.65
N GLY A 23 22.32 -17.63 1.34
CA GLY A 23 21.18 -16.84 1.79
C GLY A 23 20.13 -16.56 0.71
N GLN A 24 20.22 -17.18 -0.46
CA GLN A 24 19.27 -17.01 -1.55
C GLN A 24 18.09 -17.97 -1.39
N GLU A 25 16.89 -17.46 -1.62
CA GLU A 25 15.67 -18.26 -1.60
C GLU A 25 15.45 -19.04 -2.88
N PHE A 26 14.92 -20.27 -2.75
CA PHE A 26 14.54 -21.11 -3.88
C PHE A 26 13.41 -22.08 -3.52
N TRP A 27 12.81 -22.68 -4.53
CA TRP A 27 11.75 -23.69 -4.44
C TRP A 27 12.10 -24.92 -5.25
N TYR A 28 11.75 -26.10 -4.75
CA TYR A 28 11.81 -27.31 -5.57
C TYR A 28 10.54 -27.43 -6.40
N ALA A 29 10.70 -27.74 -7.71
CA ALA A 29 9.58 -27.84 -8.63
C ALA A 29 8.59 -28.95 -8.23
N ARG A 30 9.05 -30.05 -7.64
CA ARG A 30 8.16 -31.12 -7.17
C ARG A 30 7.32 -30.72 -5.96
N GLU A 31 7.82 -29.88 -5.07
CA GLU A 31 7.04 -29.32 -3.98
C GLU A 31 6.01 -28.32 -4.49
N LEU A 32 6.40 -27.48 -5.43
CA LEU A 32 5.49 -26.56 -6.10
C LEU A 32 4.40 -27.31 -6.91
N GLN A 33 4.72 -28.44 -7.53
CA GLN A 33 3.77 -29.32 -8.20
C GLN A 33 2.60 -29.70 -7.28
N GLU A 34 2.90 -30.09 -6.04
CA GLU A 34 1.89 -30.51 -5.05
C GLU A 34 1.01 -29.32 -4.65
N VAL A 35 1.63 -28.17 -4.33
CA VAL A 35 0.93 -26.91 -3.98
C VAL A 35 0.00 -26.44 -5.08
N LEU A 36 0.42 -26.57 -6.35
CA LEU A 36 -0.38 -26.19 -7.52
C LEU A 36 -1.36 -27.29 -7.97
N ASN A 37 -1.54 -28.35 -7.16
CA ASN A 37 -2.46 -29.46 -7.40
C ASN A 37 -2.26 -30.16 -8.76
N TYR A 38 -1.00 -30.36 -9.18
CA TYR A 38 -0.67 -31.20 -10.34
C TYR A 38 -0.40 -32.63 -9.89
N THR A 39 -1.26 -33.55 -10.24
CA THR A 39 -1.15 -34.98 -9.88
C THR A 39 -0.11 -35.72 -10.72
N GLN A 40 0.26 -35.22 -11.91
CA GLN A 40 1.17 -35.86 -12.84
C GLN A 40 2.34 -34.94 -13.16
N TRP A 41 3.58 -35.42 -12.91
CA TRP A 41 4.80 -34.66 -13.22
C TRP A 41 4.88 -34.24 -14.68
N ARG A 42 4.52 -35.13 -15.61
CA ARG A 42 4.54 -34.83 -17.06
C ARG A 42 3.75 -33.56 -17.39
N ARG A 43 2.52 -33.43 -16.84
CA ARG A 43 1.67 -32.26 -17.09
C ARG A 43 2.23 -30.99 -16.41
N PHE A 44 2.85 -31.17 -15.26
CA PHE A 44 3.49 -30.05 -14.58
C PHE A 44 4.74 -29.60 -15.33
N LYS A 45 5.53 -30.55 -15.83
CA LYS A 45 6.70 -30.26 -16.68
C LYS A 45 6.34 -29.49 -17.95
N GLU A 46 5.25 -29.83 -18.64
CA GLU A 46 4.73 -29.06 -19.77
C GLU A 46 4.44 -27.58 -19.39
N THR A 47 4.04 -27.33 -18.14
CA THR A 47 3.86 -25.96 -17.61
C THR A 47 5.20 -25.28 -17.32
N ILE A 48 6.17 -26.01 -16.77
CA ILE A 48 7.54 -25.53 -16.59
C ILE A 48 8.18 -25.18 -17.95
N ASP A 49 8.00 -26.02 -18.95
CA ASP A 49 8.57 -25.77 -20.28
C ASP A 49 8.00 -24.51 -20.93
N ARG A 50 6.68 -24.24 -20.76
CA ARG A 50 6.08 -22.96 -21.18
C ARG A 50 6.63 -21.77 -20.40
N ALA A 51 6.87 -21.94 -19.10
CA ALA A 51 7.46 -20.89 -18.27
C ALA A 51 8.92 -20.60 -18.66
N LYS A 52 9.71 -21.63 -18.98
CA LYS A 52 11.07 -21.49 -19.53
C LYS A 52 11.06 -20.75 -20.88
N GLU A 53 10.12 -21.07 -21.76
CA GLU A 53 9.97 -20.36 -23.05
C GLU A 53 9.59 -18.89 -22.82
N ALA A 54 8.67 -18.60 -21.91
CA ALA A 54 8.31 -17.24 -21.54
C ALA A 54 9.52 -16.46 -20.95
N CYS A 55 10.33 -17.11 -20.10
CA CYS A 55 11.57 -16.56 -19.54
C CYS A 55 12.53 -16.15 -20.66
N LYS A 56 12.83 -17.08 -21.58
CA LYS A 56 13.74 -16.84 -22.72
C LYS A 56 13.23 -15.74 -23.64
N THR A 57 11.95 -15.79 -24.01
CA THR A 57 11.34 -14.80 -24.91
C THR A 57 11.32 -13.40 -24.30
N SER A 58 11.25 -13.28 -22.98
CA SER A 58 11.36 -12.00 -22.26
C SER A 58 12.79 -11.51 -22.04
N GLY A 59 13.80 -12.20 -22.57
CA GLY A 59 15.21 -11.80 -22.54
C GLY A 59 15.96 -12.17 -21.26
N ASN A 60 15.44 -13.14 -20.48
CA ASN A 60 16.12 -13.66 -19.30
C ASN A 60 16.78 -15.02 -19.60
N GLU A 61 17.91 -15.29 -18.96
CA GLU A 61 18.58 -16.59 -19.07
C GLU A 61 17.83 -17.64 -18.25
N ILE A 62 17.55 -18.79 -18.87
CA ILE A 62 16.78 -19.86 -18.22
C ILE A 62 17.54 -20.44 -17.04
N GLU A 63 18.85 -20.61 -17.17
CA GLU A 63 19.76 -21.21 -16.20
C GLU A 63 19.81 -20.45 -14.89
N ASP A 64 19.58 -19.13 -14.93
CA ASP A 64 19.54 -18.26 -13.75
C ASP A 64 18.28 -18.48 -12.88
N HIS A 65 17.25 -19.05 -13.49
CA HIS A 65 15.93 -19.16 -12.84
C HIS A 65 15.43 -20.59 -12.69
N PHE A 66 15.91 -21.53 -13.50
CA PHE A 66 15.48 -22.94 -13.55
C PHE A 66 16.73 -23.84 -13.53
N ALA A 67 17.37 -23.98 -12.38
CA ALA A 67 18.52 -24.86 -12.27
C ALA A 67 18.10 -26.34 -12.16
N ASP A 68 18.74 -27.22 -12.91
CA ASP A 68 18.50 -28.65 -12.82
C ASP A 68 18.88 -29.18 -11.42
N ALA A 69 17.99 -29.98 -10.84
CA ALA A 69 18.20 -30.63 -9.55
C ALA A 69 17.69 -32.09 -9.63
N GLY A 70 18.54 -33.02 -9.26
CA GLY A 70 18.13 -34.41 -9.07
C GLY A 70 17.57 -34.63 -7.68
N LYS A 71 16.40 -35.25 -7.57
CA LYS A 71 15.83 -35.68 -6.28
C LYS A 71 15.92 -37.18 -6.13
N MET A 72 16.58 -37.64 -5.06
CA MET A 72 16.62 -39.07 -4.74
C MET A 72 15.31 -39.49 -4.08
N ILE A 73 14.60 -40.46 -4.67
CA ILE A 73 13.38 -41.04 -4.11
C ILE A 73 13.62 -42.49 -3.72
N ASN A 74 13.09 -42.89 -2.56
CA ASN A 74 13.10 -44.27 -2.11
C ASN A 74 11.97 -45.05 -2.79
N LEU A 75 12.32 -46.15 -3.43
CA LEU A 75 11.37 -47.11 -4.02
C LEU A 75 11.10 -48.26 -3.06
N ALA A 76 10.04 -49.03 -3.33
CA ALA A 76 9.76 -50.28 -2.64
C ALA A 76 10.98 -51.21 -2.70
N LYS A 77 11.28 -51.89 -1.55
CA LYS A 77 12.43 -52.79 -1.35
C LYS A 77 13.79 -52.13 -1.19
N GLY A 78 13.84 -50.82 -0.79
CA GLY A 78 15.10 -50.15 -0.45
C GLY A 78 15.92 -49.66 -1.66
N ALA A 79 15.40 -49.78 -2.89
CA ALA A 79 16.02 -49.18 -4.05
C ALA A 79 15.85 -47.68 -4.06
N VAL A 80 16.89 -46.94 -4.45
CA VAL A 80 16.89 -45.47 -4.58
C VAL A 80 16.95 -45.13 -6.06
N ARG A 81 16.13 -44.18 -6.47
CA ARG A 81 16.14 -43.67 -7.85
C ARG A 81 16.23 -42.17 -7.85
N GLU A 82 17.09 -41.63 -8.67
CA GLU A 82 17.11 -40.21 -8.99
C GLU A 82 15.97 -39.87 -9.97
N VAL A 83 15.24 -38.83 -9.64
CA VAL A 83 14.18 -38.28 -10.49
C VAL A 83 14.48 -36.81 -10.79
N GLU A 84 14.08 -36.38 -11.97
CA GLU A 84 14.21 -34.99 -12.43
C GLU A 84 13.47 -34.05 -11.48
N ASP A 85 14.13 -32.98 -11.08
CA ASP A 85 13.56 -31.86 -10.34
C ASP A 85 14.26 -30.56 -10.77
N TYR A 86 13.77 -29.41 -10.36
CA TYR A 86 14.37 -28.10 -10.62
C TYR A 86 14.40 -27.28 -9.33
N MET A 87 15.50 -26.55 -9.14
CA MET A 87 15.56 -25.43 -8.21
C MET A 87 15.08 -24.18 -8.95
N LEU A 88 14.04 -23.57 -8.42
CA LEU A 88 13.33 -22.45 -9.04
C LEU A 88 13.55 -21.18 -8.23
N THR A 89 13.86 -20.08 -8.87
CA THR A 89 13.76 -18.77 -8.24
C THR A 89 12.30 -18.36 -8.03
N ARG A 90 12.04 -17.37 -7.23
CA ARG A 90 10.70 -16.77 -7.07
C ARG A 90 10.11 -16.35 -8.41
N TYR A 91 10.91 -15.75 -9.28
CA TYR A 91 10.50 -15.37 -10.64
C TYR A 91 10.06 -16.56 -11.49
N ALA A 92 10.82 -17.68 -11.45
CA ALA A 92 10.44 -18.92 -12.14
C ALA A 92 9.11 -19.47 -11.62
N CYS A 93 8.88 -19.46 -10.30
CA CYS A 93 7.61 -19.87 -9.72
C CYS A 93 6.44 -19.02 -10.23
N TYR A 94 6.65 -17.71 -10.34
CA TYR A 94 5.65 -16.79 -10.88
C TYR A 94 5.32 -17.11 -12.34
N LEU A 95 6.34 -17.32 -13.17
CA LEU A 95 6.13 -17.70 -14.56
C LEU A 95 5.39 -19.04 -14.69
N ILE A 96 5.67 -20.03 -13.82
CA ILE A 96 4.96 -21.30 -13.79
C ILE A 96 3.47 -21.10 -13.47
N VAL A 97 3.14 -20.27 -12.46
CA VAL A 97 1.75 -19.97 -12.12
C VAL A 97 1.04 -19.23 -13.26
N MET A 98 1.71 -18.24 -13.88
CA MET A 98 1.15 -17.48 -15.01
C MET A 98 0.86 -18.34 -16.22
N ASN A 99 1.66 -19.40 -16.47
CA ASN A 99 1.50 -20.36 -17.57
C ASN A 99 0.71 -21.62 -17.16
N GLY A 100 0.17 -21.66 -15.95
CA GLY A 100 -0.60 -22.76 -15.40
C GLY A 100 -2.04 -22.83 -15.93
N ASP A 101 -2.71 -23.95 -15.66
CA ASP A 101 -4.11 -24.17 -16.06
C ASP A 101 -5.05 -23.39 -15.12
N SER A 102 -5.61 -22.28 -15.60
CA SER A 102 -6.51 -21.40 -14.86
C SER A 102 -7.83 -22.05 -14.41
N ARG A 103 -8.17 -23.25 -14.91
CA ARG A 103 -9.29 -24.05 -14.41
C ARG A 103 -9.02 -24.60 -13.02
N LYS A 104 -7.77 -24.68 -12.60
CA LYS A 104 -7.37 -25.01 -11.24
C LYS A 104 -7.50 -23.79 -10.35
N LYS A 105 -8.32 -23.88 -9.28
CA LYS A 105 -8.59 -22.77 -8.38
C LYS A 105 -7.31 -22.12 -7.82
N VAL A 106 -6.32 -22.91 -7.43
CA VAL A 106 -5.04 -22.41 -6.89
C VAL A 106 -4.26 -21.59 -7.93
N ILE A 107 -4.27 -22.00 -9.20
CA ILE A 107 -3.64 -21.27 -10.31
C ILE A 107 -4.40 -19.96 -10.56
N ALA A 108 -5.73 -19.99 -10.68
CA ALA A 108 -6.55 -18.80 -10.88
C ALA A 108 -6.35 -17.77 -9.76
N LEU A 109 -6.28 -18.23 -8.50
CA LEU A 109 -6.00 -17.36 -7.34
C LEU A 109 -4.59 -16.74 -7.41
N GLY A 110 -3.58 -17.52 -7.78
CA GLY A 110 -2.22 -17.03 -7.96
C GLY A 110 -2.12 -15.98 -9.09
N GLN A 111 -2.76 -16.23 -10.24
CA GLN A 111 -2.81 -15.26 -11.33
C GLN A 111 -3.51 -13.96 -10.93
N THR A 112 -4.62 -14.04 -10.21
CA THR A 112 -5.33 -12.86 -9.66
C THR A 112 -4.44 -12.10 -8.67
N TYR A 113 -3.76 -12.82 -7.78
CA TYR A 113 -2.82 -12.21 -6.83
C TYR A 113 -1.73 -11.41 -7.54
N PHE A 114 -1.08 -11.99 -8.57
CA PHE A 114 -0.04 -11.28 -9.31
C PHE A 114 -0.59 -10.06 -10.05
N ALA A 115 -1.75 -10.17 -10.69
CA ALA A 115 -2.38 -9.02 -11.37
C ALA A 115 -2.64 -7.86 -10.38
N VAL A 116 -3.16 -8.17 -9.19
CA VAL A 116 -3.41 -7.17 -8.14
C VAL A 116 -2.10 -6.58 -7.61
N LYS A 117 -1.09 -7.42 -7.31
CA LYS A 117 0.21 -6.95 -6.79
C LYS A 117 0.98 -6.12 -7.81
N THR A 118 0.97 -6.51 -9.09
CA THR A 118 1.57 -5.71 -10.16
C THR A 118 0.91 -4.34 -10.23
N ARG A 119 -0.43 -4.29 -10.21
CA ARG A 119 -1.14 -3.00 -10.22
C ARG A 119 -0.86 -2.14 -8.99
N GLN A 120 -0.75 -2.76 -7.81
CA GLN A 120 -0.35 -2.04 -6.59
C GLN A 120 1.06 -1.46 -6.71
N GLN A 121 2.01 -2.22 -7.27
CA GLN A 121 3.37 -1.75 -7.48
C GLN A 121 3.43 -0.62 -8.50
N GLU A 122 2.72 -0.74 -9.64
CA GLU A 122 2.61 0.34 -10.61
C GLU A 122 2.09 1.64 -9.99
N LEU A 123 1.06 1.54 -9.12
CA LEU A 123 0.51 2.72 -8.44
C LEU A 123 1.52 3.35 -7.47
N ILE A 124 2.36 2.54 -6.80
CA ILE A 124 3.43 3.03 -5.93
C ILE A 124 4.51 3.73 -6.78
N ASP A 125 4.95 3.07 -7.85
CA ASP A 125 5.97 3.60 -8.75
C ASP A 125 5.48 4.90 -9.43
N ASP A 126 4.22 4.93 -9.87
CA ASP A 126 3.57 6.14 -10.41
C ASP A 126 3.57 7.27 -9.38
N TYR A 127 3.24 6.97 -8.10
CA TYR A 127 3.24 7.97 -7.02
C TYR A 127 4.64 8.51 -6.74
N ASP A 128 5.66 7.66 -6.74
CA ASP A 128 7.04 8.08 -6.50
C ASP A 128 7.59 8.98 -7.61
N GLN A 129 7.14 8.77 -8.85
CA GLN A 129 7.48 9.62 -9.99
C GLN A 129 6.73 10.97 -10.01
N LEU A 130 5.67 11.11 -9.22
CA LEU A 130 4.94 12.37 -9.13
C LEU A 130 5.82 13.49 -8.59
N SER A 131 5.74 14.66 -9.22
CA SER A 131 6.29 15.90 -8.66
C SER A 131 5.59 16.26 -7.33
N GLU A 132 6.27 17.04 -6.48
CA GLU A 132 5.70 17.51 -5.21
C GLU A 132 4.31 18.16 -5.40
N ASN A 133 4.12 18.94 -6.45
CA ASN A 133 2.84 19.58 -6.75
C ASN A 133 1.75 18.55 -7.10
N GLN A 134 2.07 17.50 -7.85
CA GLN A 134 1.13 16.43 -8.19
C GLN A 134 0.77 15.60 -6.94
N LYS A 135 1.76 15.29 -6.09
CA LYS A 135 1.51 14.63 -4.78
C LYS A 135 0.57 15.47 -3.91
N ARG A 136 0.82 16.76 -3.83
CA ARG A 136 -0.05 17.70 -3.07
C ARG A 136 -1.48 17.71 -3.60
N LEU A 137 -1.68 17.76 -4.93
CA LEU A 137 -3.01 17.72 -5.54
C LEU A 137 -3.74 16.42 -5.22
N ALA A 138 -3.08 15.27 -5.39
CA ALA A 138 -3.63 13.96 -5.10
C ALA A 138 -4.10 13.84 -3.65
N ILE A 139 -3.21 14.14 -2.69
CA ILE A 139 -3.54 14.06 -1.25
C ILE A 139 -4.64 15.07 -0.89
N ARG A 140 -4.61 16.27 -1.47
CA ARG A 140 -5.63 17.29 -1.17
C ARG A 140 -7.03 16.90 -1.66
N ASN A 141 -7.12 16.23 -2.79
CA ASN A 141 -8.39 15.70 -3.30
C ASN A 141 -8.93 14.59 -2.41
N GLU A 142 -8.08 13.67 -1.96
CA GLU A 142 -8.45 12.63 -1.03
C GLU A 142 -8.89 13.20 0.33
N MET A 143 -8.19 14.21 0.84
CA MET A 143 -8.60 14.94 2.04
C MET A 143 -9.99 15.57 1.94
N LYS A 144 -10.43 16.03 0.76
CA LYS A 144 -11.79 16.60 0.59
C LYS A 144 -12.84 15.55 0.95
N GLU A 145 -12.67 14.32 0.46
CA GLU A 145 -13.61 13.23 0.73
C GLU A 145 -13.55 12.75 2.19
N HIS A 146 -12.34 12.53 2.71
CA HIS A 146 -12.18 12.11 4.11
C HIS A 146 -12.65 13.17 5.12
N ASN A 147 -12.50 14.45 4.82
CA ASN A 147 -13.06 15.52 5.66
C ASN A 147 -14.59 15.53 5.68
N LYS A 148 -15.27 15.09 4.59
CA LYS A 148 -16.74 14.90 4.61
C LYS A 148 -17.13 13.75 5.54
N LEU A 149 -16.42 12.62 5.45
CA LEU A 149 -16.65 11.46 6.32
C LEU A 149 -16.40 11.81 7.79
N LEU A 150 -15.28 12.48 8.09
CA LEU A 150 -14.97 12.96 9.42
C LEU A 150 -16.03 13.94 9.94
N ALA A 151 -16.53 14.83 9.09
CA ALA A 151 -17.60 15.78 9.46
C ALA A 151 -18.88 15.05 9.80
N GLU A 152 -19.24 14.00 9.07
CA GLU A 152 -20.40 13.15 9.34
C GLU A 152 -20.23 12.39 10.68
N ALA A 153 -19.08 11.78 10.91
CA ALA A 153 -18.80 11.10 12.17
C ALA A 153 -18.86 12.05 13.37
N ALA A 154 -18.24 13.24 13.23
CA ALA A 154 -18.29 14.29 14.25
C ALA A 154 -19.73 14.77 14.53
N LYS A 155 -20.55 14.93 13.47
CA LYS A 155 -21.97 15.26 13.61
C LYS A 155 -22.74 14.19 14.40
N ASN A 156 -22.49 12.93 14.10
CA ASN A 156 -23.12 11.82 14.83
C ASN A 156 -22.66 11.77 16.30
N ALA A 157 -21.47 12.24 16.59
CA ALA A 157 -20.94 12.40 17.95
C ALA A 157 -21.41 13.70 18.67
N GLY A 158 -22.30 14.52 18.05
CA GLY A 158 -22.85 15.72 18.67
C GLY A 158 -22.18 17.04 18.32
N VAL A 159 -21.26 17.07 17.34
CA VAL A 159 -20.66 18.30 16.78
C VAL A 159 -21.65 18.88 15.76
N ILE A 160 -22.51 19.83 16.14
CA ILE A 160 -23.64 20.23 15.30
C ILE A 160 -23.48 21.63 14.71
N THR A 161 -23.01 22.60 15.49
CA THR A 161 -22.94 23.99 15.03
C THR A 161 -21.63 24.28 14.29
N PRO A 162 -21.60 25.31 13.40
CA PRO A 162 -20.34 25.75 12.79
C PRO A 162 -19.24 26.09 13.81
N SER A 163 -19.60 26.59 14.97
CA SER A 163 -18.68 26.88 16.08
C SER A 163 -18.11 25.59 16.67
N ASP A 164 -18.97 24.57 16.90
CA ASP A 164 -18.52 23.27 17.39
C ASP A 164 -17.55 22.61 16.40
N TYR A 165 -17.83 22.71 15.10
CA TYR A 165 -16.94 22.23 14.05
C TYR A 165 -15.59 22.96 14.05
N ALA A 166 -15.59 24.28 14.22
CA ALA A 166 -14.36 25.05 14.28
C ALA A 166 -13.50 24.62 15.48
N ILE A 167 -14.13 24.41 16.64
CA ILE A 167 -13.46 23.90 17.84
C ILE A 167 -12.93 22.50 17.63
N PHE A 168 -13.75 21.59 17.10
CA PHE A 168 -13.38 20.21 16.81
C PHE A 168 -12.17 20.13 15.87
N GLN A 169 -12.16 20.88 14.76
CA GLN A 169 -11.03 20.93 13.85
C GLN A 169 -9.78 21.54 14.50
N ASN A 170 -9.97 22.58 15.30
CA ASN A 170 -8.85 23.21 16.01
C ASN A 170 -8.20 22.27 17.02
N ARG A 171 -8.97 21.42 17.71
CA ARG A 171 -8.45 20.38 18.63
C ARG A 171 -7.55 19.39 17.88
N GLY A 172 -7.95 18.95 16.69
CA GLY A 172 -7.12 18.06 15.86
C GLY A 172 -5.81 18.72 15.42
N TYR A 173 -5.83 19.99 15.04
CA TYR A 173 -4.60 20.75 14.76
C TYR A 173 -3.72 20.85 16.01
N GLN A 174 -4.27 21.23 17.15
CA GLN A 174 -3.51 21.33 18.40
C GLN A 174 -2.80 20.01 18.74
N GLY A 175 -3.44 18.87 18.56
CA GLY A 175 -2.82 17.57 18.77
C GLY A 175 -1.63 17.35 17.86
N LEU A 176 -1.80 17.57 16.55
CA LEU A 176 -0.77 17.29 15.54
C LEU A 176 0.39 18.31 15.56
N TYR A 177 0.10 19.58 15.83
CA TYR A 177 1.06 20.70 15.76
C TYR A 177 1.57 21.16 17.14
N GLY A 178 1.59 20.26 18.13
CA GLY A 178 2.19 20.54 19.43
C GLY A 178 1.54 21.69 20.20
N GLY A 179 0.21 21.80 20.11
CA GLY A 179 -0.59 22.82 20.77
C GLY A 179 -1.00 24.00 19.87
N LEU A 180 -0.39 24.12 18.67
CA LEU A 180 -0.74 25.18 17.72
C LEU A 180 -2.11 24.92 17.10
N GLY A 181 -3.02 25.87 17.19
CA GLY A 181 -4.30 25.81 16.49
C GLY A 181 -4.24 26.42 15.09
N ALA A 182 -5.38 26.45 14.40
CA ALA A 182 -5.47 26.92 13.02
C ALA A 182 -4.94 28.37 12.84
N LYS A 183 -5.17 29.25 13.79
CA LYS A 183 -4.70 30.66 13.72
C LYS A 183 -3.19 30.78 13.85
N GLU A 184 -2.59 30.02 14.75
CA GLU A 184 -1.16 30.00 15.00
C GLU A 184 -0.43 29.36 13.80
N ILE A 185 -0.96 28.27 13.23
CA ILE A 185 -0.42 27.64 12.02
C ILE A 185 -0.49 28.63 10.84
N HIS A 186 -1.62 29.30 10.66
CA HIS A 186 -1.80 30.31 9.61
C HIS A 186 -0.77 31.44 9.72
N ALA A 187 -0.57 31.96 10.93
CA ALA A 187 0.41 33.01 11.23
C ALA A 187 1.86 32.51 10.98
N ARG A 188 2.20 31.31 11.45
CA ARG A 188 3.54 30.71 11.28
C ARG A 188 3.90 30.51 9.81
N LYS A 189 2.92 30.16 8.96
CA LYS A 189 3.09 30.04 7.51
C LYS A 189 3.09 31.37 6.76
N GLY A 190 2.91 32.51 7.45
CA GLY A 190 2.89 33.84 6.85
C GLY A 190 1.75 34.07 5.86
N LEU A 191 0.60 33.42 6.05
CA LEU A 191 -0.49 33.42 5.09
C LEU A 191 -1.33 34.71 5.19
N LYS A 192 -1.86 35.15 4.03
CA LYS A 192 -2.83 36.25 3.97
C LYS A 192 -4.19 35.77 4.49
N LYS A 193 -4.99 36.65 5.08
CA LYS A 193 -6.29 36.38 5.71
C LYS A 193 -7.25 35.52 4.86
N SER A 194 -7.18 35.65 3.53
CA SER A 194 -8.01 34.88 2.58
C SER A 194 -7.46 33.51 2.20
N GLN A 195 -6.25 33.17 2.64
CA GLN A 195 -5.58 31.91 2.29
C GLN A 195 -5.89 30.83 3.32
N GLN A 196 -6.12 29.60 2.85
CA GLN A 196 -6.41 28.47 3.71
C GLN A 196 -5.12 27.69 3.99
N ILE A 197 -4.94 27.25 5.22
CA ILE A 197 -3.72 26.55 5.66
C ILE A 197 -3.47 25.26 4.84
N LEU A 198 -4.49 24.47 4.57
CA LEU A 198 -4.35 23.22 3.80
C LEU A 198 -3.87 23.44 2.36
N ASP A 199 -4.18 24.59 1.76
CA ASP A 199 -3.74 24.90 0.39
C ASP A 199 -2.25 25.29 0.34
N HIS A 200 -1.63 25.52 1.50
CA HIS A 200 -0.22 25.92 1.67
C HIS A 200 0.60 24.89 2.47
N MET A 201 0.20 23.63 2.44
CA MET A 201 0.94 22.51 3.01
C MET A 201 1.67 21.73 1.92
N GLY A 202 2.84 21.19 2.25
CA GLY A 202 3.55 20.22 1.42
C GLY A 202 2.88 18.85 1.46
N SER A 203 3.29 17.92 0.59
CA SER A 203 2.70 16.58 0.50
C SER A 203 2.83 15.81 1.82
N THR A 204 3.99 15.85 2.48
CA THR A 204 4.23 15.20 3.78
C THR A 204 3.31 15.75 4.87
N GLU A 205 3.13 17.08 4.93
CA GLU A 205 2.25 17.73 5.91
C GLU A 205 0.77 17.39 5.65
N LEU A 206 0.36 17.37 4.37
CA LEU A 206 -0.99 16.95 3.97
C LEU A 206 -1.24 15.48 4.32
N ALA A 207 -0.27 14.60 4.10
CA ALA A 207 -0.38 13.18 4.44
C ALA A 207 -0.56 12.96 5.94
N ALA A 208 0.17 13.67 6.79
CA ALA A 208 -0.01 13.62 8.25
C ALA A 208 -1.41 14.09 8.67
N ASN A 209 -1.94 15.15 8.05
CA ASN A 209 -3.29 15.65 8.29
C ASN A 209 -4.37 14.68 7.77
N LEU A 210 -4.16 14.04 6.62
CA LEU A 210 -5.06 13.02 6.09
C LEU A 210 -5.13 11.81 7.03
N PHE A 211 -3.97 11.32 7.49
CA PHE A 211 -3.91 10.21 8.43
C PHE A 211 -4.61 10.54 9.76
N ARG A 212 -4.38 11.73 10.30
CA ARG A 212 -5.11 12.22 11.48
C ARG A 212 -6.63 12.21 11.25
N ALA A 213 -7.09 12.71 10.11
CA ALA A 213 -8.52 12.78 9.79
C ALA A 213 -9.16 11.40 9.65
N THR A 214 -8.53 10.49 8.93
CA THR A 214 -9.02 9.12 8.71
C THR A 214 -9.07 8.31 10.02
N GLN A 215 -8.01 8.41 10.84
CA GLN A 215 -7.97 7.70 12.13
C GLN A 215 -8.97 8.27 13.15
N THR A 216 -9.25 9.58 13.08
CA THR A 216 -10.28 10.18 13.93
C THR A 216 -11.68 9.71 13.53
N ASP A 217 -12.01 9.74 12.22
CA ASP A 217 -13.29 9.25 11.70
C ASP A 217 -13.53 7.79 12.13
N GLU A 218 -12.53 6.93 11.89
CA GLU A 218 -12.61 5.51 12.25
C GLU A 218 -12.80 5.31 13.75
N LYS A 219 -12.05 6.03 14.59
CA LYS A 219 -12.16 5.95 16.05
C LYS A 219 -13.50 6.45 16.56
N LEU A 220 -14.02 7.57 16.06
CA LEU A 220 -15.34 8.09 16.44
C LEU A 220 -16.45 7.07 16.18
N ARG A 221 -16.41 6.41 15.03
CA ARG A 221 -17.42 5.39 14.64
C ARG A 221 -17.25 4.08 15.41
N ARG A 222 -16.04 3.55 15.51
CA ARG A 222 -15.74 2.28 16.18
C ARG A 222 -16.07 2.33 17.67
N ASP A 223 -15.63 3.38 18.34
CA ASP A 223 -15.77 3.52 19.79
C ASP A 223 -17.12 4.16 20.17
N ARG A 224 -17.98 4.49 19.18
CA ARG A 224 -19.32 5.11 19.34
C ARG A 224 -19.26 6.33 20.26
N ILE A 225 -18.35 7.24 19.95
CA ILE A 225 -18.13 8.45 20.78
C ILE A 225 -19.38 9.33 20.76
N GLU A 226 -19.83 9.74 21.92
CA GLU A 226 -20.99 10.63 22.13
C GLU A 226 -20.57 11.87 22.92
N GLY A 227 -20.94 13.04 22.41
CA GLY A 227 -20.60 14.33 22.99
C GLY A 227 -19.51 15.07 22.21
N LYS A 228 -19.77 16.37 21.92
CA LYS A 228 -18.87 17.21 21.13
C LYS A 228 -17.51 17.42 21.77
N ASP A 229 -17.47 17.50 23.10
CA ASP A 229 -16.23 17.70 23.86
C ASP A 229 -15.38 16.43 23.83
N GLU A 230 -16.00 15.25 23.98
CA GLU A 230 -15.35 13.96 23.85
C GLU A 230 -14.82 13.73 22.44
N ALA A 231 -15.63 14.05 21.42
CA ALA A 231 -15.18 14.00 20.03
C ALA A 231 -13.97 14.91 19.77
N GLY A 232 -13.97 16.10 20.33
CA GLY A 232 -12.84 17.03 20.28
C GLY A 232 -11.59 16.49 20.96
N GLU A 233 -11.75 15.83 22.11
CA GLU A 233 -10.65 15.22 22.84
C GLU A 233 -10.06 14.01 22.05
N VAL A 234 -10.90 13.16 21.48
CA VAL A 234 -10.47 12.06 20.59
C VAL A 234 -9.67 12.61 19.41
N HIS A 235 -10.15 13.70 18.77
CA HIS A 235 -9.43 14.31 17.65
C HIS A 235 -8.06 14.87 18.06
N PHE A 236 -7.97 15.45 19.23
CA PHE A 236 -6.70 15.92 19.83
C PHE A 236 -5.75 14.75 20.09
N GLN A 237 -6.21 13.68 20.73
CA GLN A 237 -5.40 12.51 21.08
C GLN A 237 -4.88 11.78 19.84
N VAL A 238 -5.72 11.62 18.80
CA VAL A 238 -5.28 11.07 17.51
C VAL A 238 -4.18 11.95 16.91
N GLY A 239 -4.35 13.26 16.91
CA GLY A 239 -3.32 14.21 16.46
C GLY A 239 -2.00 14.05 17.23
N GLN A 240 -2.07 13.92 18.55
CA GLN A 240 -0.88 13.68 19.39
C GLN A 240 -0.19 12.35 19.05
N LYS A 241 -0.95 11.28 18.79
CA LYS A 241 -0.37 9.99 18.41
C LYS A 241 0.32 10.05 17.06
N VAL A 242 -0.26 10.72 16.07
CA VAL A 242 0.40 10.94 14.77
C VAL A 242 1.70 11.73 14.96
N ARG A 243 1.67 12.81 15.76
CA ARG A 243 2.86 13.58 16.10
C ARG A 243 3.93 12.74 16.79
N GLN A 244 3.54 11.94 17.77
CA GLN A 244 4.46 11.05 18.48
C GLN A 244 5.15 10.06 17.52
N THR A 245 4.38 9.46 16.60
CA THR A 245 4.93 8.55 15.59
C THR A 245 5.94 9.24 14.67
N ILE A 246 5.66 10.48 14.24
CA ILE A 246 6.62 11.27 13.45
C ILE A 246 7.92 11.49 14.23
N ALA A 247 7.84 11.82 15.53
CA ALA A 247 9.01 12.01 16.39
C ALA A 247 9.81 10.73 16.57
N GLU A 248 9.16 9.59 16.82
CA GLU A 248 9.78 8.28 17.01
C GLU A 248 10.52 7.81 15.75
N LEU A 249 10.01 8.18 14.57
CA LEU A 249 10.65 7.91 13.28
C LEU A 249 11.77 8.91 12.92
N GLY A 250 12.03 9.92 13.77
CA GLY A 250 13.01 10.96 13.50
C GLY A 250 12.58 11.94 12.41
N GLY A 251 11.27 12.03 12.10
CA GLY A 251 10.72 12.90 11.07
C GLY A 251 10.67 14.38 11.50
N THR A 252 10.61 15.28 10.52
CA THR A 252 10.40 16.71 10.76
C THR A 252 8.99 16.98 11.25
N MET A 253 8.83 17.78 12.29
CA MET A 253 7.52 18.13 12.83
C MET A 253 6.70 18.94 11.83
N PRO A 254 5.36 18.76 11.80
CA PRO A 254 4.51 19.42 10.81
C PRO A 254 4.66 20.95 10.74
N GLU A 255 4.83 21.60 11.88
CA GLU A 255 5.04 23.05 11.99
C GLU A 255 6.39 23.54 11.47
N ASP A 256 7.37 22.66 11.32
CA ASP A 256 8.72 22.96 10.86
C ASP A 256 8.94 22.61 9.39
N LEU A 257 7.93 21.98 8.75
CA LEU A 257 7.95 21.68 7.33
C LEU A 257 7.84 22.96 6.49
N PRO A 258 8.53 23.04 5.33
CA PRO A 258 8.54 24.24 4.51
C PRO A 258 7.16 24.55 3.94
N THR A 259 6.81 25.84 3.87
CA THR A 259 5.59 26.29 3.20
C THR A 259 5.84 26.36 1.69
N PRO A 260 5.07 25.66 0.86
CA PRO A 260 5.22 25.70 -0.60
C PRO A 260 4.95 27.09 -1.18
N GLN A 261 5.70 27.45 -2.22
CA GLN A 261 5.56 28.74 -2.89
C GLN A 261 4.20 28.91 -3.58
N LYS A 262 3.69 27.83 -4.22
CA LYS A 262 2.39 27.84 -4.90
C LYS A 262 1.32 27.21 -4.01
N SER A 263 0.16 27.85 -3.95
CA SER A 263 -1.02 27.23 -3.33
C SER A 263 -1.61 26.12 -4.20
N ILE A 264 -2.37 25.21 -3.61
CA ILE A 264 -3.12 24.17 -4.36
C ILE A 264 -3.99 24.81 -5.45
N LYS A 265 -4.72 25.89 -5.13
CA LYS A 265 -5.56 26.60 -6.10
C LYS A 265 -4.78 27.18 -7.30
N GLN A 266 -3.53 27.57 -7.09
CA GLN A 266 -2.68 28.00 -8.21
C GLN A 266 -2.28 26.84 -9.10
N ILE A 267 -1.95 25.68 -8.48
CA ILE A 267 -1.57 24.47 -9.21
C ILE A 267 -2.78 23.94 -10.00
N GLU A 268 -3.97 23.88 -9.40
CA GLU A 268 -5.23 23.46 -10.07
C GLU A 268 -5.46 24.32 -11.35
N ARG A 269 -5.36 25.64 -11.23
CA ARG A 269 -5.52 26.55 -12.39
C ARG A 269 -4.45 26.39 -13.48
N GLU A 270 -3.21 26.05 -13.10
CA GLU A 270 -2.15 25.79 -14.06
C GLU A 270 -2.40 24.47 -14.82
N GLU A 271 -2.87 23.45 -14.12
CA GLU A 271 -3.23 22.16 -14.72
C GLU A 271 -4.43 22.29 -15.66
N GLU A 272 -5.50 22.98 -15.27
CA GLU A 272 -6.67 23.29 -16.12
C GLU A 272 -6.23 23.96 -17.43
N LYS A 273 -5.44 25.03 -17.35
CA LYS A 273 -4.92 25.72 -18.54
C LYS A 273 -4.01 24.84 -19.40
N ARG A 274 -3.34 23.84 -18.83
CA ARG A 274 -2.49 22.91 -19.57
C ARG A 274 -3.31 21.90 -20.35
N ILE A 275 -4.44 21.47 -19.80
CA ILE A 275 -5.38 20.57 -20.45
C ILE A 275 -6.08 21.31 -21.60
N GLU A 276 -6.65 22.52 -21.37
CA GLU A 276 -7.30 23.33 -22.40
C GLU A 276 -6.42 23.69 -23.61
N LYS A 277 -5.10 23.64 -23.47
CA LYS A 277 -4.15 23.90 -24.59
C LYS A 277 -3.77 22.65 -25.38
N ARG A 278 -4.18 21.46 -24.90
CA ARG A 278 -3.89 20.17 -25.55
C ARG A 278 -5.05 19.67 -26.42
N ASP A 279 -6.25 20.20 -26.16
CA ASP A 279 -7.45 20.04 -27.00
C ASP A 279 -7.50 21.13 -28.07
#